data_832299b041207617ccbe9720f918a9af
#
_entry.id   832299b041207617ccbe9720f918a9af
#
_cell.length_a   1.000
_cell.length_b   1.000
_cell.length_c   1.000
_cell.angle_alpha   90.00
_cell.angle_beta   90.00
_cell.angle_gamma   90.00
#
_symmetry.space_group_name_H-M   'P 1'
#
loop_
_entity.id
_entity.type
_entity.pdbx_description
1 polymer ?
#
loop_
_entity_poly.entity_id
_entity_poly.type
_entity_poly.pdbx_seq_one_letter_code
_entity_poly.pdbx_strand_id
1 'polypeptide(L)'
;MIGPRPSKQTAADERRARALVKNRDQGLCVRCGLPGNNFDHRKGRGRGGRWAASNGQTLCGSGTTGCHGWRTMNPAQALEDGFDVPGYARPELWPARRHGVGWVLYDDEGGFEPIAAATARLLTEGQVG
;
A
#
# COMPACT_ATOMS: atom_id res chain seq x y z
N MET A 1 -21.55 19.21 -2.68
CA MET A 1 -21.39 19.33 -1.21
C MET A 1 -20.17 18.56 -0.77
N ILE A 2 -19.34 19.17 0.02
CA ILE A 2 -18.17 18.54 0.55
C ILE A 2 -18.56 17.81 1.83
N GLY A 3 -18.26 16.51 1.92
CA GLY A 3 -18.51 15.75 3.13
C GLY A 3 -17.66 16.21 4.31
N PRO A 4 -17.89 15.68 5.51
CA PRO A 4 -17.10 16.06 6.66
C PRO A 4 -15.61 15.75 6.44
N ARG A 5 -14.75 16.59 6.98
CA ARG A 5 -13.31 16.35 6.92
C ARG A 5 -12.98 15.08 7.67
N PRO A 6 -12.05 14.25 7.15
CA PRO A 6 -11.56 13.11 7.92
C PRO A 6 -10.98 13.59 9.24
N SER A 7 -11.18 12.84 10.29
CA SER A 7 -10.58 13.13 11.58
C SER A 7 -9.06 13.14 11.46
N LYS A 8 -8.41 14.08 12.14
CA LYS A 8 -6.97 14.11 12.23
C LYS A 8 -6.47 12.83 12.89
N GLN A 9 -5.51 12.17 12.26
CA GLN A 9 -4.96 10.93 12.82
C GLN A 9 -3.99 11.22 13.96
N THR A 10 -3.96 10.31 14.91
CA THR A 10 -3.17 10.40 16.13
C THR A 10 -1.98 9.44 16.08
N ALA A 11 -1.09 9.56 17.08
CA ALA A 11 -0.01 8.60 17.26
C ALA A 11 -0.53 7.17 17.46
N ALA A 12 -1.73 7.02 18.05
CA ALA A 12 -2.35 5.70 18.20
C ALA A 12 -2.72 5.09 16.85
N ASP A 13 -3.21 5.90 15.90
CA ASP A 13 -3.51 5.45 14.53
C ASP A 13 -2.25 4.97 13.83
N GLU A 14 -1.16 5.68 13.97
CA GLU A 14 0.13 5.28 13.41
C GLU A 14 0.60 3.96 14.01
N ARG A 15 0.57 3.82 15.34
CA ARG A 15 0.99 2.60 16.02
C ARG A 15 0.17 1.40 15.57
N ARG A 16 -1.15 1.59 15.47
CA ARG A 16 -2.05 0.52 15.02
C ARG A 16 -1.74 0.08 13.60
N ALA A 17 -1.58 1.02 12.68
CA ALA A 17 -1.28 0.72 11.29
C ALA A 17 0.06 -0.01 11.17
N ARG A 18 1.09 0.45 11.86
CA ARG A 18 2.40 -0.20 11.86
C ARG A 18 2.35 -1.63 12.41
N ALA A 19 1.61 -1.84 13.49
CA ALA A 19 1.47 -3.18 14.09
C ALA A 19 0.73 -4.14 13.17
N LEU A 20 -0.35 -3.69 12.55
CA LEU A 20 -1.13 -4.52 11.62
C LEU A 20 -0.31 -4.93 10.39
N VAL A 21 0.43 -3.98 9.81
CA VAL A 21 1.27 -4.27 8.63
C VAL A 21 2.43 -5.18 9.00
N LYS A 22 3.08 -4.95 10.12
CA LYS A 22 4.16 -5.81 10.59
C LYS A 22 3.68 -7.26 10.78
N ASN A 23 2.52 -7.42 11.39
CA ASN A 23 1.93 -8.74 11.58
C ASN A 23 1.53 -9.40 10.26
N ARG A 24 0.93 -8.63 9.34
CA ARG A 24 0.51 -9.13 8.02
C ARG A 24 1.70 -9.60 7.18
N ASP A 25 2.75 -8.77 7.12
CA ASP A 25 3.89 -8.99 6.23
C ASP A 25 5.01 -9.81 6.87
N GLN A 26 4.95 -10.03 8.19
CA GLN A 26 5.91 -10.87 8.92
C GLN A 26 7.37 -10.41 8.74
N GLY A 27 7.58 -9.10 8.59
CA GLY A 27 8.93 -8.55 8.40
C GLY A 27 9.54 -8.85 7.04
N LEU A 28 8.71 -9.22 6.05
CA LEU A 28 9.17 -9.52 4.70
C LEU A 28 8.69 -8.45 3.72
N CYS A 29 9.57 -8.10 2.79
CA CYS A 29 9.24 -7.16 1.72
C CYS A 29 8.13 -7.73 0.85
N VAL A 30 7.07 -6.93 0.63
CA VAL A 30 5.93 -7.38 -0.19
C VAL A 30 6.28 -7.53 -1.66
N ARG A 31 7.36 -6.90 -2.13
CA ARG A 31 7.79 -6.97 -3.52
C ARG A 31 8.77 -8.12 -3.80
N CYS A 32 9.80 -8.28 -2.99
CA CYS A 32 10.86 -9.26 -3.26
C CYS A 32 10.93 -10.43 -2.26
N GLY A 33 10.21 -10.36 -1.16
CA GLY A 33 10.18 -11.42 -0.16
C GLY A 33 11.37 -11.46 0.80
N LEU A 34 12.35 -10.57 0.62
CA LEU A 34 13.50 -10.49 1.53
C LEU A 34 13.12 -9.72 2.80
N PRO A 35 13.88 -9.89 3.90
CA PRO A 35 13.59 -9.13 5.11
C PRO A 35 13.57 -7.62 4.86
N GLY A 36 12.60 -6.95 5.49
CA GLY A 36 12.44 -5.52 5.45
C GLY A 36 11.73 -5.06 6.70
N ASN A 37 11.92 -3.81 7.10
CA ASN A 37 11.32 -3.29 8.33
C ASN A 37 10.73 -1.90 8.17
N ASN A 38 10.63 -1.41 6.94
CA ASN A 38 10.10 -0.07 6.69
C ASN A 38 8.60 -0.14 6.39
N PHE A 39 7.82 0.60 7.18
CA PHE A 39 6.44 0.88 6.80
C PHE A 39 6.49 1.95 5.71
N ASP A 40 5.96 1.64 4.56
CA ASP A 40 5.89 2.56 3.44
C ASP A 40 4.44 2.85 3.10
N HIS A 41 4.11 4.14 2.93
CA HIS A 41 2.77 4.54 2.52
C HIS A 41 2.60 4.27 1.03
N ARG A 42 1.62 3.46 0.67
CA ARG A 42 1.27 3.22 -0.74
C ARG A 42 0.76 4.51 -1.38
N LYS A 43 -0.20 5.17 -0.73
CA LYS A 43 -0.65 6.52 -1.09
C LYS A 43 0.08 7.48 -0.17
N GLY A 44 0.90 8.35 -0.75
CA GLY A 44 1.73 9.27 0.01
C GLY A 44 0.89 10.22 0.86
N ARG A 45 1.45 10.64 1.99
CA ARG A 45 0.76 11.53 2.93
C ARG A 45 0.37 12.86 2.27
N GLY A 46 1.23 13.38 1.40
CA GLY A 46 0.95 14.61 0.65
C GLY A 46 -0.19 14.48 -0.35
N ARG A 47 -0.60 13.26 -0.69
CA ARG A 47 -1.72 12.98 -1.58
C ARG A 47 -2.95 12.48 -0.83
N GLY A 48 -2.99 12.69 0.49
CA GLY A 48 -4.10 12.29 1.34
C GLY A 48 -3.99 10.87 1.92
N GLY A 49 -2.83 10.25 1.82
CA GLY A 49 -2.59 8.93 2.41
C GLY A 49 -2.61 8.96 3.92
N ARG A 50 -3.28 7.98 4.51
CA ARG A 50 -3.49 7.90 5.96
C ARG A 50 -2.68 6.75 6.57
N TRP A 51 -2.58 6.75 7.88
CA TRP A 51 -2.10 5.61 8.64
C TRP A 51 -3.21 4.57 8.72
N ALA A 52 -3.19 3.63 7.78
CA ALA A 52 -4.15 2.55 7.69
C ALA A 52 -3.43 1.31 7.16
N ALA A 53 -3.85 0.12 7.60
CA ALA A 53 -3.20 -1.11 7.18
C ALA A 53 -3.26 -1.30 5.65
N SER A 54 -4.38 -0.96 5.01
CA SER A 54 -4.51 -1.05 3.55
C SER A 54 -3.57 -0.10 2.80
N ASN A 55 -3.13 0.98 3.45
CA ASN A 55 -2.22 1.95 2.87
C ASN A 55 -0.76 1.71 3.24
N GLY A 56 -0.49 0.69 4.04
CA GLY A 56 0.87 0.36 4.46
C GLY A 56 1.39 -0.87 3.74
N GLN A 57 2.69 -0.88 3.52
CA GLN A 57 3.39 -2.04 2.98
C GLN A 57 4.80 -2.09 3.54
N THR A 58 5.34 -3.30 3.68
CA THR A 58 6.73 -3.49 4.08
C THR A 58 7.59 -3.55 2.83
N LEU A 59 8.57 -2.67 2.74
CA LEU A 59 9.56 -2.69 1.67
C LEU A 59 10.96 -2.79 2.26
N CYS A 60 11.82 -3.54 1.59
CA CYS A 60 13.23 -3.64 1.99
C CYS A 60 14.01 -2.41 1.53
N GLY A 61 15.18 -2.20 2.14
CA GLY A 61 16.05 -1.10 1.81
C GLY A 61 15.67 0.20 2.49
N SER A 62 16.12 1.30 1.94
CA SER A 62 15.87 2.65 2.44
C SER A 62 15.69 3.59 1.26
N GLY A 63 15.59 4.90 1.48
CA GLY A 63 15.24 5.88 0.45
C GLY A 63 15.86 5.68 -0.94
N THR A 64 17.11 5.19 -1.02
CA THR A 64 17.80 4.99 -2.29
C THR A 64 18.21 3.54 -2.56
N THR A 65 17.88 2.62 -1.67
CA THR A 65 18.31 1.22 -1.78
C THR A 65 17.11 0.27 -1.68
N GLY A 66 17.30 -0.97 -2.15
CA GLY A 66 16.30 -2.02 -2.09
C GLY A 66 15.03 -1.71 -2.86
N CYS A 67 13.94 -2.34 -2.48
CA CYS A 67 12.65 -2.12 -3.14
C CYS A 67 12.08 -0.74 -2.83
N HIS A 68 12.39 -0.17 -1.68
CA HIS A 68 12.00 1.21 -1.36
C HIS A 68 12.63 2.19 -2.35
N GLY A 69 13.93 2.05 -2.61
CA GLY A 69 14.62 2.88 -3.60
C GLY A 69 14.12 2.62 -5.03
N TRP A 70 13.85 1.35 -5.35
CA TRP A 70 13.28 0.98 -6.65
C TRP A 70 11.94 1.69 -6.90
N ARG A 71 11.06 1.72 -5.88
CA ARG A 71 9.77 2.39 -5.99
C ARG A 71 9.94 3.88 -6.33
N THR A 72 10.87 4.55 -5.66
CA THR A 72 11.16 5.96 -5.88
C THR A 72 11.66 6.22 -7.30
N MET A 73 12.49 5.34 -7.83
CA MET A 73 13.11 5.51 -9.15
C MET A 73 12.27 4.95 -10.29
N ASN A 74 11.21 4.20 -10.00
CA ASN A 74 10.35 3.59 -11.00
C ASN A 74 8.87 3.86 -10.69
N PRO A 75 8.47 5.14 -10.66
CA PRO A 75 7.11 5.49 -10.21
C PRO A 75 6.00 4.93 -11.09
N ALA A 76 6.20 4.88 -12.40
CA ALA A 76 5.19 4.34 -13.32
C ALA A 76 4.96 2.85 -13.08
N GLN A 77 6.03 2.08 -12.93
CA GLN A 77 5.91 0.65 -12.67
C GLN A 77 5.36 0.37 -11.28
N ALA A 78 5.76 1.19 -10.28
CA ALA A 78 5.23 1.07 -8.93
C ALA A 78 3.72 1.30 -8.91
N LEU A 79 3.23 2.26 -9.66
CA LEU A 79 1.80 2.53 -9.80
C LEU A 79 1.08 1.34 -10.44
N GLU A 80 1.63 0.83 -11.54
CA GLU A 80 1.05 -0.32 -12.24
C GLU A 80 0.99 -1.57 -11.37
N ASP A 81 2.01 -1.80 -10.56
CA ASP A 81 2.09 -2.98 -9.68
C ASP A 81 1.39 -2.77 -8.33
N GLY A 82 0.86 -1.58 -8.08
CA GLY A 82 0.12 -1.28 -6.86
C GLY A 82 0.98 -1.00 -5.63
N PHE A 83 2.28 -0.78 -5.81
CA PHE A 83 3.16 -0.33 -4.74
C PHE A 83 3.03 1.18 -4.51
N ASP A 84 2.37 1.87 -5.41
CA ASP A 84 1.98 3.25 -5.29
C ASP A 84 0.49 3.36 -5.58
N VAL A 85 -0.20 4.28 -4.90
CA VAL A 85 -1.63 4.51 -5.08
C VAL A 85 -1.84 5.99 -5.42
N PRO A 86 -2.56 6.29 -6.51
CA PRO A 86 -2.77 7.68 -6.90
C PRO A 86 -3.70 8.41 -5.93
N GLY A 87 -3.59 9.74 -5.91
CA GLY A 87 -4.38 10.57 -4.98
C GLY A 87 -5.88 10.40 -5.11
N TYR A 88 -6.40 10.09 -6.29
CA TYR A 88 -7.83 9.92 -6.52
C TYR A 88 -8.36 8.54 -6.11
N ALA A 89 -7.48 7.57 -5.82
CA ALA A 89 -7.89 6.20 -5.55
C ALA A 89 -7.90 5.91 -4.06
N ARG A 90 -8.64 4.87 -3.69
CA ARG A 90 -8.71 4.36 -2.32
C ARG A 90 -7.74 3.17 -2.19
N PRO A 91 -6.82 3.19 -1.22
CA PRO A 91 -5.85 2.10 -1.07
C PRO A 91 -6.46 0.71 -0.94
N GLU A 92 -7.59 0.59 -0.21
CA GLU A 92 -8.27 -0.69 0.00
C GLU A 92 -8.94 -1.24 -1.27
N LEU A 93 -9.07 -0.42 -2.30
CA LEU A 93 -9.61 -0.82 -3.60
C LEU A 93 -8.57 -0.79 -4.72
N TRP A 94 -7.34 -0.42 -4.42
CA TRP A 94 -6.26 -0.39 -5.41
C TRP A 94 -5.44 -1.67 -5.31
N PRO A 95 -5.51 -2.55 -6.32
CA PRO A 95 -4.80 -3.84 -6.27
C PRO A 95 -3.29 -3.67 -6.17
N ALA A 96 -2.66 -4.59 -5.50
CA ALA A 96 -1.21 -4.63 -5.37
C ALA A 96 -0.68 -6.03 -5.66
N ARG A 97 0.49 -6.09 -6.28
CA ARG A 97 1.23 -7.36 -6.37
C ARG A 97 1.84 -7.66 -5.01
N ARG A 98 1.77 -8.93 -4.63
CA ARG A 98 2.36 -9.39 -3.39
C ARG A 98 3.25 -10.60 -3.68
N HIS A 99 4.50 -10.55 -3.25
CA HIS A 99 5.46 -11.62 -3.45
C HIS A 99 4.90 -12.97 -2.98
N GLY A 100 5.01 -13.98 -3.81
CA GLY A 100 4.54 -15.33 -3.49
C GLY A 100 3.03 -15.54 -3.58
N VAL A 101 2.25 -14.50 -3.87
CA VAL A 101 0.79 -14.57 -3.92
C VAL A 101 0.23 -14.13 -5.28
N GLY A 102 0.67 -12.99 -5.78
CA GLY A 102 0.12 -12.36 -6.98
C GLY A 102 -0.66 -11.11 -6.63
N TRP A 103 -1.78 -10.85 -7.33
CA TRP A 103 -2.61 -9.68 -7.06
C TRP A 103 -3.43 -9.86 -5.79
N VAL A 104 -3.46 -8.82 -4.95
CA VAL A 104 -4.24 -8.81 -3.70
C VAL A 104 -4.92 -7.47 -3.50
N LEU A 105 -5.94 -7.47 -2.64
CA LEU A 105 -6.49 -6.27 -2.02
C LEU A 105 -6.17 -6.32 -0.53
N TYR A 106 -5.62 -5.24 -0.01
CA TYR A 106 -5.37 -5.09 1.42
C TYR A 106 -6.58 -4.46 2.10
N ASP A 107 -6.87 -4.90 3.33
CA ASP A 107 -7.92 -4.30 4.14
C ASP A 107 -7.34 -3.54 5.34
N ASP A 108 -8.18 -2.80 6.04
CA ASP A 108 -7.75 -1.99 7.17
C ASP A 108 -7.66 -2.77 8.48
N GLU A 109 -7.98 -4.06 8.45
CA GLU A 109 -7.88 -4.95 9.61
C GLU A 109 -6.56 -5.73 9.63
N GLY A 110 -5.69 -5.47 8.67
CA GLY A 110 -4.40 -6.16 8.59
C GLY A 110 -4.43 -7.46 7.81
N GLY A 111 -5.44 -7.65 6.95
CA GLY A 111 -5.55 -8.80 6.08
C GLY A 111 -5.30 -8.46 4.61
N PHE A 112 -5.35 -9.48 3.79
CA PHE A 112 -5.37 -9.31 2.35
C PHE A 112 -6.15 -10.44 1.69
N GLU A 113 -6.72 -10.16 0.52
CA GLU A 113 -7.47 -11.11 -0.27
C GLU A 113 -6.83 -11.26 -1.64
N PRO A 114 -6.40 -12.48 -2.03
CA PRO A 114 -5.95 -12.71 -3.40
C PRO A 114 -7.09 -12.48 -4.39
N ILE A 115 -6.77 -11.85 -5.51
CA ILE A 115 -7.75 -11.59 -6.60
C ILE A 115 -7.14 -11.97 -7.93
N ALA A 116 -8.00 -12.21 -8.92
CA ALA A 116 -7.55 -12.49 -10.28
C ALA A 116 -7.02 -11.22 -10.95
N ALA A 117 -6.09 -11.39 -11.89
CA ALA A 117 -5.55 -10.28 -12.66
C ALA A 117 -6.64 -9.48 -13.40
N ALA A 118 -7.64 -10.17 -13.92
CA ALA A 118 -8.77 -9.51 -14.59
C ALA A 118 -9.56 -8.62 -13.63
N THR A 119 -9.77 -9.07 -12.39
CA THR A 119 -10.44 -8.29 -11.35
C THR A 119 -9.60 -7.07 -10.98
N ALA A 120 -8.28 -7.24 -10.85
CA ALA A 120 -7.38 -6.14 -10.57
C ALA A 120 -7.47 -5.05 -11.63
N ARG A 121 -7.49 -5.44 -12.90
CA ARG A 121 -7.63 -4.50 -14.02
C ARG A 121 -8.94 -3.73 -13.95
N LEU A 122 -10.05 -4.42 -13.71
CA LEU A 122 -11.37 -3.78 -13.63
C LEU A 122 -11.42 -2.76 -12.49
N LEU A 123 -10.85 -3.09 -11.33
CA LEU A 123 -10.81 -2.18 -10.20
C LEU A 123 -9.99 -0.93 -10.50
N THR A 124 -8.84 -1.10 -11.13
CA THR A 124 -7.97 0.02 -11.49
C THR A 124 -8.64 0.94 -12.51
N GLU A 125 -9.25 0.37 -13.53
CA GLU A 125 -9.95 1.13 -14.57
C GLU A 125 -11.18 1.86 -14.02
N GLY A 126 -11.82 1.33 -12.97
CA GLY A 126 -12.99 1.94 -12.35
C GLY A 126 -12.68 3.13 -11.45
N GLN A 127 -11.41 3.33 -11.09
CA GLN A 127 -10.99 4.41 -10.20
C GLN A 127 -10.16 5.45 -10.96
N VAL A 128 -10.75 6.09 -11.93
CA VAL A 128 -10.08 7.14 -12.68
C VAL A 128 -10.49 8.50 -12.15
N GLY A 129 -9.52 9.41 -12.10
CA GLY A 129 -9.73 10.77 -11.63
C GLY A 129 -10.43 11.67 -12.64
#